data_4ed7bda57d463cad2c28afc43d8b6f4f
#
_entry.id   4ed7bda57d463cad2c28afc43d8b6f4f
#
_cell.length_a   1.000
_cell.length_b   1.000
_cell.length_c   1.000
_cell.angle_alpha   90.00
_cell.angle_beta   90.00
_cell.angle_gamma   90.00
#
_symmetry.space_group_name_H-M   'P 1'
#
loop_
_entity.id
_entity.type
_entity.pdbx_description
1 polymer ?
#
loop_
_entity_poly.entity_id
_entity_poly.type
_entity_poly.pdbx_seq_one_letter_code
_entity_poly.pdbx_strand_id
1 'polypeptide(L)'
;MSCNEWKEYRLEDISQIIFSGGTPSTRNEEFWDGDIPWLSSGETRNSFINKTEKTITEEGVKNSSTKLALNGDIVIASAGQGFTRGQVSFCNIDTYINQSLIAIRANNILLNLNCIIKSDKYINKKRHL
;
A
#
# COMPACT_ATOMS: atom_id res chain seq x y z
N MET A 1 12.18 -6.29 19.35
CA MET A 1 12.49 -4.85 19.44
C MET A 1 11.23 -4.11 19.84
N SER A 2 11.33 -3.24 20.82
CA SER A 2 10.22 -2.41 21.28
C SER A 2 10.13 -1.14 20.44
N CYS A 3 8.90 -0.69 20.11
CA CYS A 3 8.70 0.60 19.46
C CYS A 3 9.05 1.79 20.34
N ASN A 4 9.35 1.56 21.62
CA ASN A 4 9.80 2.60 22.56
C ASN A 4 11.29 2.91 22.40
N GLU A 5 12.03 2.06 21.73
CA GLU A 5 13.43 2.29 21.41
C GLU A 5 13.54 2.79 19.97
N TRP A 6 13.75 4.09 19.83
CA TRP A 6 13.89 4.71 18.52
C TRP A 6 15.26 4.41 17.95
N LYS A 7 15.29 3.64 16.88
CA LYS A 7 16.48 3.46 16.05
C LYS A 7 16.13 3.90 14.64
N GLU A 8 17.05 4.59 14.01
CA GLU A 8 16.89 4.94 12.59
C GLU A 8 17.22 3.73 11.74
N TYR A 9 16.26 3.32 10.90
CA TYR A 9 16.47 2.30 9.90
C TYR A 9 16.12 2.86 8.54
N ARG A 10 16.85 2.47 7.53
CA ARG A 10 16.43 2.70 6.15
C ARG A 10 15.30 1.72 5.82
N LEU A 11 14.37 2.13 4.97
CA LEU A 11 13.30 1.23 4.53
C LEU A 11 13.84 -0.05 3.92
N GLU A 12 14.94 0.04 3.17
CA GLU A 12 15.62 -1.10 2.57
C GLU A 12 16.16 -2.09 3.60
N ASP A 13 16.52 -1.63 4.80
CA ASP A 13 17.06 -2.48 5.87
C ASP A 13 15.99 -3.29 6.58
N ILE A 14 14.76 -2.78 6.64
CA ILE A 14 13.64 -3.43 7.33
C ILE A 14 12.64 -4.06 6.37
N SER A 15 12.79 -3.82 5.07
CA SER A 15 11.88 -4.30 4.05
C SER A 15 12.43 -5.53 3.36
N GLN A 16 11.59 -6.54 3.21
CA GLN A 16 11.91 -7.74 2.44
C GLN A 16 11.73 -7.49 0.94
N ILE A 17 10.64 -6.84 0.57
CA ILE A 17 10.26 -6.57 -0.82
C ILE A 17 9.67 -5.17 -0.90
N ILE A 18 10.06 -4.44 -1.95
CA ILE A 18 9.47 -3.15 -2.30
C ILE A 18 9.07 -3.21 -3.77
N PHE A 19 7.81 -2.89 -4.06
CA PHE A 19 7.31 -2.93 -5.44
C PHE A 19 6.15 -1.97 -5.64
N SER A 20 5.88 -1.62 -6.90
CA SER A 20 4.68 -0.89 -7.30
C SER A 20 3.81 -1.77 -8.19
N GLY A 21 2.60 -1.31 -8.48
CA GLY A 21 1.64 -2.09 -9.26
C GLY A 21 1.34 -1.50 -10.63
N GLY A 22 0.13 -1.72 -11.08
CA GLY A 22 -0.33 -1.25 -12.37
C GLY A 22 -1.87 -1.24 -12.44
N THR A 23 -2.37 -0.69 -13.53
CA THR A 23 -3.80 -0.54 -13.76
C THR A 23 -4.21 -1.33 -15.01
N PRO A 24 -5.17 -2.26 -14.90
CA PRO A 24 -5.76 -2.88 -16.08
C PRO A 24 -6.40 -1.83 -17.00
N SER A 25 -6.43 -2.10 -18.29
CA SER A 25 -7.01 -1.16 -19.25
C SER A 25 -8.45 -0.82 -18.85
N THR A 26 -8.73 0.47 -18.66
CA THR A 26 -10.07 0.96 -18.33
C THR A 26 -11.03 0.89 -19.51
N ARG A 27 -10.52 0.65 -20.71
CA ARG A 27 -11.32 0.50 -21.94
C ARG A 27 -11.91 -0.88 -22.09
N ASN A 28 -11.42 -1.86 -21.33
CA ASN A 28 -11.90 -3.23 -21.40
C ASN A 28 -12.72 -3.57 -20.16
N GLU A 29 -14.04 -3.63 -20.34
CA GLU A 29 -14.97 -3.91 -19.25
C GLU A 29 -14.77 -5.30 -18.64
N GLU A 30 -14.22 -6.25 -19.41
CA GLU A 30 -13.96 -7.60 -18.93
C GLU A 30 -12.89 -7.67 -17.85
N PHE A 31 -12.11 -6.61 -17.67
CA PHE A 31 -11.07 -6.56 -16.66
C PHE A 31 -11.57 -6.07 -15.30
N TRP A 32 -12.77 -5.51 -15.23
CA TRP A 32 -13.30 -4.82 -14.06
C TRP A 32 -14.53 -5.52 -13.49
N ASP A 33 -14.87 -5.14 -12.24
CA ASP A 33 -16.09 -5.59 -11.55
C ASP A 33 -16.13 -7.10 -11.29
N GLY A 34 -14.96 -7.69 -11.06
CA GLY A 34 -14.83 -9.10 -10.66
C GLY A 34 -14.80 -9.27 -9.14
N ASP A 35 -14.16 -10.34 -8.69
CA ASP A 35 -14.08 -10.69 -7.27
C ASP A 35 -12.74 -10.36 -6.64
N ILE A 36 -11.80 -9.80 -7.39
CA ILE A 36 -10.43 -9.58 -6.95
C ILE A 36 -10.27 -8.12 -6.52
N PRO A 37 -9.87 -7.82 -5.27
CA PRO A 37 -9.66 -6.45 -4.83
C PRO A 37 -8.54 -5.75 -5.62
N TRP A 38 -8.77 -4.49 -5.93
CA TRP A 38 -7.79 -3.63 -6.58
C TRP A 38 -7.81 -2.26 -5.94
N LEU A 39 -6.68 -1.85 -5.39
CA LEU A 39 -6.52 -0.66 -4.58
C LEU A 39 -5.96 0.49 -5.39
N SER A 40 -6.58 1.65 -5.31
CA SER A 40 -6.06 2.89 -5.89
C SER A 40 -5.48 3.80 -4.81
N SER A 41 -4.61 4.72 -5.22
CA SER A 41 -3.91 5.60 -4.30
C SER A 41 -4.84 6.51 -3.49
N GLY A 42 -6.00 6.87 -4.02
CA GLY A 42 -6.98 7.69 -3.29
C GLY A 42 -7.52 7.02 -2.04
N GLU A 43 -7.48 5.69 -1.98
CA GLU A 43 -7.99 4.94 -0.83
C GLU A 43 -7.03 4.93 0.37
N THR A 44 -5.81 5.44 0.21
CA THR A 44 -4.83 5.56 1.31
C THR A 44 -5.21 6.61 2.34
N ARG A 45 -6.29 7.33 2.13
CA ARG A 45 -6.92 8.15 3.18
C ARG A 45 -7.36 7.30 4.37
N ASN A 46 -7.60 6.02 4.15
CA ASN A 46 -7.90 5.05 5.20
C ASN A 46 -6.61 4.44 5.72
N SER A 47 -6.39 4.46 7.03
CA SER A 47 -5.19 3.89 7.65
C SER A 47 -5.11 2.38 7.48
N PHE A 48 -6.26 1.71 7.42
CA PHE A 48 -6.36 0.26 7.26
C PHE A 48 -7.24 -0.06 6.05
N ILE A 49 -6.76 -0.96 5.22
CA ILE A 49 -7.49 -1.38 4.02
C ILE A 49 -8.14 -2.73 4.32
N ASN A 50 -9.45 -2.71 4.54
CA ASN A 50 -10.26 -3.90 4.79
C ASN A 50 -11.05 -4.33 3.55
N LYS A 51 -11.25 -3.42 2.62
CA LYS A 51 -11.93 -3.62 1.35
C LYS A 51 -11.47 -2.56 0.36
N THR A 52 -11.75 -2.76 -0.91
CA THR A 52 -11.41 -1.80 -1.96
C THR A 52 -12.67 -1.29 -2.64
N GLU A 53 -12.60 -0.07 -3.17
CA GLU A 53 -13.71 0.53 -3.93
C GLU A 53 -13.91 -0.15 -5.28
N LYS A 54 -12.82 -0.63 -5.87
CA LYS A 54 -12.84 -1.28 -7.18
C LYS A 54 -12.35 -2.71 -7.09
N THR A 55 -12.85 -3.53 -7.98
CA THR A 55 -12.44 -4.92 -8.13
C THR A 55 -12.09 -5.20 -9.58
N ILE A 56 -11.26 -6.21 -9.80
CA ILE A 56 -10.84 -6.65 -11.12
C ILE A 56 -11.10 -8.14 -11.29
N THR A 57 -10.95 -8.60 -12.51
CA THR A 57 -11.10 -10.01 -12.86
C THR A 57 -9.73 -10.66 -13.05
N GLU A 58 -9.69 -12.00 -13.14
CA GLU A 58 -8.46 -12.72 -13.46
C GLU A 58 -7.87 -12.27 -14.80
N GLU A 59 -8.72 -11.96 -15.78
CA GLU A 59 -8.29 -11.43 -17.08
C GLU A 59 -7.62 -10.07 -16.91
N GLY A 60 -8.14 -9.23 -16.01
CA GLY A 60 -7.51 -7.94 -15.67
C GLY A 60 -6.14 -8.13 -15.04
N VAL A 61 -5.97 -9.12 -14.19
CA VAL A 61 -4.66 -9.44 -13.60
C VAL A 61 -3.68 -9.91 -14.66
N LYS A 62 -4.09 -10.84 -15.52
CA LYS A 62 -3.22 -11.43 -16.55
C LYS A 62 -2.77 -10.42 -17.60
N ASN A 63 -3.61 -9.45 -17.92
CA ASN A 63 -3.39 -8.50 -19.01
C ASN A 63 -2.92 -7.12 -18.52
N SER A 64 -2.37 -7.05 -17.33
CA SER A 64 -1.84 -5.79 -16.77
C SER A 64 -0.58 -6.02 -15.97
N SER A 65 0.06 -4.93 -15.58
CA SER A 65 1.25 -4.95 -14.73
C SER A 65 0.92 -4.84 -13.24
N THR A 66 -0.35 -4.97 -12.88
CA THR A 66 -0.76 -4.91 -11.48
C THR A 66 -0.08 -5.99 -10.64
N LYS A 67 0.21 -5.68 -9.37
CA LYS A 67 0.93 -6.55 -8.47
C LYS A 67 0.13 -6.79 -7.20
N LEU A 68 0.27 -7.97 -6.62
CA LEU A 68 -0.44 -8.36 -5.42
C LEU A 68 0.31 -7.94 -4.16
N ALA A 69 -0.33 -7.09 -3.35
CA ALA A 69 0.08 -6.82 -1.99
C ALA A 69 -0.66 -7.79 -1.06
N LEU A 70 0.05 -8.35 -0.10
CA LEU A 70 -0.50 -9.34 0.82
C LEU A 70 -0.99 -8.68 2.11
N ASN A 71 -1.89 -9.35 2.80
CA ASN A 71 -2.29 -8.97 4.14
C ASN A 71 -1.03 -8.80 5.01
N GLY A 72 -0.89 -7.64 5.64
CA GLY A 72 0.29 -7.28 6.41
C GLY A 72 1.25 -6.34 5.69
N ASP A 73 1.11 -6.17 4.39
CA ASP A 73 1.92 -5.22 3.64
C ASP A 73 1.48 -3.78 3.94
N ILE A 74 2.42 -2.85 3.80
CA ILE A 74 2.15 -1.41 3.89
C ILE A 74 2.16 -0.86 2.47
N VAL A 75 1.19 0.01 2.15
CA VAL A 75 1.16 0.73 0.88
C VAL A 75 1.30 2.23 1.12
N ILE A 76 2.08 2.87 0.27
CA ILE A 76 2.37 4.30 0.33
C ILE A 76 1.98 4.91 -1.01
N ALA A 77 1.21 5.99 -0.99
CA ALA A 77 0.88 6.73 -2.20
C ALA A 77 2.10 7.52 -2.67
N SER A 78 2.67 7.10 -3.80
CA SER A 78 3.86 7.74 -4.40
C SER A 78 3.50 8.88 -5.33
N ALA A 79 2.26 8.93 -5.79
CA ALA A 79 1.76 9.95 -6.70
C ALA A 79 0.36 10.38 -6.29
N GLY A 80 -0.06 11.54 -6.75
CA GLY A 80 -1.35 12.12 -6.44
C GLY A 80 -1.23 13.61 -6.20
N GLN A 81 -2.37 14.29 -6.11
CA GLN A 81 -2.42 15.72 -5.84
C GLN A 81 -2.82 15.97 -4.40
N GLY A 82 -2.31 17.06 -3.83
CA GLY A 82 -2.67 17.49 -2.48
C GLY A 82 -2.22 16.51 -1.41
N PHE A 83 -3.17 16.09 -0.59
CA PHE A 83 -2.88 15.28 0.60
C PHE A 83 -2.71 13.78 0.33
N THR A 84 -2.96 13.31 -0.89
CA THR A 84 -2.86 11.89 -1.21
C THR A 84 -1.42 11.39 -1.18
N ARG A 85 -0.51 12.20 -1.73
CA ARG A 85 0.90 11.82 -1.84
C ARG A 85 1.55 11.67 -0.46
N GLY A 86 2.16 10.52 -0.25
CA GLY A 86 2.83 10.21 1.02
C GLY A 86 1.92 9.60 2.09
N GLN A 87 0.62 9.42 1.81
CA GLN A 87 -0.26 8.72 2.73
C GLN A 87 0.10 7.24 2.79
N VAL A 88 -0.04 6.67 3.98
CA VAL A 88 0.33 5.29 4.28
C VAL A 88 -0.88 4.52 4.77
N SER A 89 -1.06 3.32 4.27
CA SER A 89 -2.11 2.41 4.70
C SER A 89 -1.55 1.03 4.99
N PHE A 90 -2.17 0.34 5.93
CA PHE A 90 -1.87 -1.03 6.29
C PHE A 90 -2.90 -1.95 5.63
N CYS A 91 -2.44 -2.95 4.90
CA CYS A 91 -3.32 -3.89 4.23
C CYS A 91 -3.79 -4.98 5.19
N ASN A 92 -5.08 -5.06 5.42
CA ASN A 92 -5.72 -6.14 6.18
C ASN A 92 -6.28 -7.25 5.27
N ILE A 93 -6.12 -7.09 3.96
CA ILE A 93 -6.52 -8.06 2.95
C ILE A 93 -5.43 -8.19 1.90
N ASP A 94 -5.46 -9.26 1.13
CA ASP A 94 -4.67 -9.37 -0.08
C ASP A 94 -5.35 -8.53 -1.17
N THR A 95 -4.61 -7.62 -1.80
CA THR A 95 -5.18 -6.75 -2.83
C THR A 95 -4.15 -6.42 -3.89
N TYR A 96 -4.59 -6.36 -5.15
CA TYR A 96 -3.77 -5.78 -6.21
C TYR A 96 -3.73 -4.27 -6.06
N ILE A 97 -2.67 -3.66 -6.52
CA ILE A 97 -2.43 -2.21 -6.34
C ILE A 97 -2.15 -1.54 -7.68
N ASN A 98 -2.43 -0.24 -7.75
CA ASN A 98 -2.14 0.56 -8.94
C ASN A 98 -0.67 1.02 -8.97
N GLN A 99 -0.28 1.68 -10.05
CA GLN A 99 1.09 2.15 -10.26
C GLN A 99 1.48 3.33 -9.37
N SER A 100 0.50 3.99 -8.76
CA SER A 100 0.73 5.12 -7.85
C SER A 100 0.93 4.69 -6.40
N LEU A 101 0.89 3.39 -6.14
CA LEU A 101 1.14 2.82 -4.83
C LEU A 101 2.46 2.06 -4.82
N ILE A 102 3.19 2.20 -3.72
CA ILE A 102 4.37 1.39 -3.43
C ILE A 102 4.02 0.49 -2.25
N ALA A 103 4.17 -0.80 -2.44
CA ALA A 103 3.96 -1.79 -1.38
C ALA A 103 5.31 -2.17 -0.76
N ILE A 104 5.31 -2.29 0.55
CA ILE A 104 6.49 -2.65 1.34
C ILE A 104 6.15 -3.83 2.22
N ARG A 105 6.94 -4.89 2.13
CA ARG A 105 6.83 -6.07 2.99
C ARG A 105 8.03 -6.11 3.91
N ALA A 106 7.79 -5.99 5.22
CA ALA A 106 8.86 -5.96 6.21
C ALA A 106 9.39 -7.37 6.52
N ASN A 107 10.69 -7.44 6.84
CA ASN A 107 11.36 -8.70 7.19
C ASN A 107 10.84 -9.29 8.49
N ASN A 108 10.52 -8.46 9.47
CA ASN A 108 9.92 -8.88 10.73
C ASN A 108 8.59 -8.17 10.87
N ILE A 109 7.55 -8.82 10.38
CA ILE A 109 6.26 -8.21 10.06
C ILE A 109 5.59 -7.57 11.29
N LEU A 110 5.49 -8.29 12.40
CA LEU A 110 4.64 -7.83 13.52
C LEU A 110 5.19 -6.61 14.25
N LEU A 111 6.50 -6.60 14.53
CA LEU A 111 7.10 -5.50 15.29
C LEU A 111 7.40 -4.30 14.42
N ASN A 112 7.96 -4.53 13.24
CA ASN A 112 8.42 -3.45 12.38
C ASN A 112 7.28 -2.67 11.74
N LEU A 113 6.18 -3.32 11.38
CA LEU A 113 5.02 -2.64 10.80
C LEU A 113 4.41 -1.64 11.78
N ASN A 114 4.23 -2.04 13.03
CA ASN A 114 3.72 -1.13 14.06
C ASN A 114 4.65 0.07 14.27
N CYS A 115 5.95 -0.16 14.28
CA CYS A 115 6.94 0.91 14.41
C CYS A 115 6.92 1.86 13.22
N ILE A 116 6.80 1.33 12.00
CA ILE A 116 6.73 2.14 10.78
C ILE A 116 5.49 3.03 10.79
N ILE A 117 4.33 2.49 11.12
CA ILE A 117 3.08 3.26 11.19
C ILE A 117 3.17 4.36 12.22
N LYS A 118 3.70 4.07 13.40
CA LYS A 118 3.88 5.07 14.46
C LYS A 118 4.88 6.14 14.06
N SER A 119 5.98 5.76 13.41
CA SER A 119 6.98 6.71 12.92
C SER A 119 6.42 7.64 11.86
N ASP A 120 5.64 7.12 10.92
CA ASP A 120 5.01 7.92 9.89
C ASP A 120 4.04 8.95 10.48
N LYS A 121 3.20 8.54 11.42
CA LYS A 121 2.29 9.44 12.12
C LYS A 121 3.04 10.53 12.88
N TYR A 122 4.16 10.19 13.50
CA TYR A 122 5.00 11.15 14.23
C TYR A 122 5.63 12.17 13.28
N ILE A 123 6.17 11.73 12.15
CA ILE A 123 6.76 12.60 11.14
C ILE A 123 5.71 13.53 10.54
N ASN A 124 4.54 13.02 10.20
CA ASN A 124 3.46 13.83 9.66
C ASN A 124 2.99 14.87 10.66
N LYS A 125 2.90 14.52 11.94
CA LYS A 125 2.55 15.45 13.00
C LYS A 125 3.59 16.58 13.11
N LYS A 126 4.88 16.28 12.98
CA LYS A 126 5.94 17.29 13.00
C LYS A 126 5.90 18.22 11.79
N ARG A 127 5.51 17.72 10.63
CA ARG A 127 5.40 18.55 9.41
C ARG A 127 4.30 19.59 9.48
N HIS A 128 3.32 19.41 10.34
CA HIS A 128 2.22 20.36 10.55
C HIS A 128 2.51 21.40 11.64
N LEU A 129 3.66 21.29 12.25
CA LEU A 129 4.15 22.28 13.20
C LEU A 129 5.05 23.28 12.47
#